data_eef64896f8e369a96eca056ee1772fd5
#
_entry.id   eef64896f8e369a96eca056ee1772fd5
#
_cell.length_a   1.000
_cell.length_b   1.000
_cell.length_c   1.000
_cell.angle_alpha   90.00
_cell.angle_beta   90.00
_cell.angle_gamma   90.00
#
_symmetry.space_group_name_H-M   'P 1'
#
loop_
_entity.id
_entity.type
_entity.pdbx_description
1 polymer ?
#
loop_
_entity_poly.entity_id
_entity_poly.type
_entity_poly.pdbx_seq_one_letter_code
_entity_poly.pdbx_strand_id
1 'polypeptide(L)'
;LLSQIEDKYFLASEEIIQHAETVLGEKLNEHINIGLSDHIAFAAENIQNNIIVRNKLLSEIEILYSEEFAIAQWAVEYLTQTLEIPFSYDEAGYIAIHIHSARSGRTDNSKSIREVTIVSEIIHLIEQELAIDIHDDKNSLSYSRLVNHLRLFIHRFQQNQYAVLDEEILEVVKKKYAESYEISKKVQVLLMRNFHYQVPNEELGYLSIHIERLRMTK
;
A
#
# COMPACT_ATOMS: atom_id res chain seq x y z
N LEU A 1 -15.54 -6.02 -24.02
CA LEU A 1 -14.68 -6.56 -22.94
C LEU A 1 -15.37 -7.68 -22.16
N LEU A 2 -16.62 -7.50 -21.68
CA LEU A 2 -17.37 -8.52 -20.91
C LEU A 2 -17.62 -9.83 -21.67
N SER A 3 -17.61 -9.84 -23.01
CA SER A 3 -17.84 -11.04 -23.83
C SER A 3 -16.64 -12.00 -23.91
N GLN A 4 -15.53 -11.70 -23.22
CA GLN A 4 -14.30 -12.52 -23.23
C GLN A 4 -13.94 -13.10 -21.86
N ILE A 5 -14.60 -12.66 -20.79
CA ILE A 5 -14.37 -13.23 -19.44
C ILE A 5 -15.26 -14.45 -19.27
N GLU A 6 -14.67 -15.60 -18.93
CA GLU A 6 -15.45 -16.80 -18.63
C GLU A 6 -16.35 -16.57 -17.40
N ASP A 7 -17.60 -17.06 -17.47
CA ASP A 7 -18.60 -16.86 -16.40
C ASP A 7 -18.10 -17.27 -15.01
N LYS A 8 -17.23 -18.25 -14.92
CA LYS A 8 -16.66 -18.73 -13.63
C LYS A 8 -15.86 -17.64 -12.89
N TYR A 9 -15.11 -16.78 -13.61
CA TYR A 9 -14.33 -15.71 -12.99
C TYR A 9 -15.23 -14.56 -12.53
N PHE A 10 -16.27 -14.28 -13.30
CA PHE A 10 -17.27 -13.30 -12.91
C PHE A 10 -18.03 -13.73 -11.64
N LEU A 11 -18.52 -14.97 -11.59
CA LEU A 11 -19.19 -15.53 -10.42
C LEU A 11 -18.27 -15.55 -9.21
N ALA A 12 -17.01 -15.92 -9.37
CA ALA A 12 -16.04 -15.90 -8.28
C ALA A 12 -15.79 -14.47 -7.76
N SER A 13 -15.74 -13.47 -8.64
CA SER A 13 -15.61 -12.07 -8.21
C SER A 13 -16.83 -11.58 -7.44
N GLU A 14 -18.06 -11.98 -7.84
CA GLU A 14 -19.29 -11.63 -7.10
C GLU A 14 -19.29 -12.19 -5.67
N GLU A 15 -18.87 -13.43 -5.46
CA GLU A 15 -18.74 -14.03 -4.13
C GLU A 15 -17.71 -13.29 -3.27
N ILE A 16 -16.57 -12.91 -3.85
CA ILE A 16 -15.54 -12.12 -3.14
C ILE A 16 -16.09 -10.76 -2.74
N ILE A 17 -16.81 -10.08 -3.64
CA ILE A 17 -17.42 -8.77 -3.37
C ILE A 17 -18.47 -8.89 -2.27
N GLN A 18 -19.34 -9.89 -2.32
CA GLN A 18 -20.37 -10.11 -1.31
C GLN A 18 -19.74 -10.41 0.07
N HIS A 19 -18.69 -11.22 0.11
CA HIS A 19 -17.94 -11.48 1.33
C HIS A 19 -17.31 -10.19 1.88
N ALA A 20 -16.64 -9.40 1.02
CA ALA A 20 -16.02 -8.15 1.39
C ALA A 20 -17.04 -7.15 1.97
N GLU A 21 -18.19 -6.97 1.30
CA GLU A 21 -19.28 -6.11 1.77
C GLU A 21 -19.84 -6.56 3.14
N THR A 22 -19.93 -7.87 3.33
CA THR A 22 -20.39 -8.45 4.60
C THR A 22 -19.41 -8.17 5.75
N VAL A 23 -18.12 -8.38 5.50
CA VAL A 23 -17.06 -8.17 6.51
C VAL A 23 -16.88 -6.69 6.82
N LEU A 24 -16.89 -5.82 5.80
CA LEU A 24 -16.71 -4.38 5.95
C LEU A 24 -17.96 -3.67 6.46
N GLY A 25 -19.14 -4.28 6.31
CA GLY A 25 -20.42 -3.68 6.70
C GLY A 25 -20.87 -2.52 5.81
N GLU A 26 -20.32 -2.41 4.59
CA GLU A 26 -20.61 -1.34 3.63
C GLU A 26 -20.63 -1.86 2.19
N LYS A 27 -21.31 -1.13 1.30
CA LYS A 27 -21.36 -1.46 -0.12
C LYS A 27 -20.13 -0.96 -0.85
N LEU A 28 -19.62 -1.78 -1.75
CA LEU A 28 -18.53 -1.44 -2.63
C LEU A 28 -19.06 -0.80 -3.95
N ASN A 29 -18.22 -0.01 -4.60
CA ASN A 29 -18.56 0.56 -5.90
C ASN A 29 -18.73 -0.57 -6.94
N GLU A 30 -19.85 -0.56 -7.68
CA GLU A 30 -20.22 -1.61 -8.64
C GLU A 30 -19.18 -1.88 -9.74
N HIS A 31 -18.33 -0.90 -10.05
CA HIS A 31 -17.26 -1.07 -11.04
C HIS A 31 -16.19 -2.11 -10.63
N ILE A 32 -16.12 -2.47 -9.35
CA ILE A 32 -15.18 -3.49 -8.88
C ILE A 32 -15.39 -4.82 -9.59
N ASN A 33 -16.64 -5.20 -9.90
CA ASN A 33 -16.95 -6.50 -10.48
C ASN A 33 -16.21 -6.74 -11.80
N ILE A 34 -16.20 -5.73 -12.69
CA ILE A 34 -15.48 -5.81 -13.96
C ILE A 34 -13.98 -5.89 -13.74
N GLY A 35 -13.42 -5.00 -12.91
CA GLY A 35 -11.97 -4.93 -12.67
C GLY A 35 -11.44 -6.16 -11.94
N LEU A 36 -12.17 -6.69 -10.98
CA LEU A 36 -11.77 -7.87 -10.20
C LEU A 36 -11.89 -9.15 -11.03
N SER A 37 -12.98 -9.33 -11.79
CA SER A 37 -13.15 -10.50 -12.65
C SER A 37 -12.09 -10.56 -13.76
N ASP A 38 -11.73 -9.42 -14.36
CA ASP A 38 -10.66 -9.31 -15.34
C ASP A 38 -9.30 -9.66 -14.72
N HIS A 39 -9.02 -9.16 -13.52
CA HIS A 39 -7.81 -9.51 -12.79
C HIS A 39 -7.71 -11.00 -12.46
N ILE A 40 -8.80 -11.61 -11.97
CA ILE A 40 -8.84 -13.05 -11.64
C ILE A 40 -8.59 -13.90 -12.90
N ALA A 41 -9.23 -13.54 -14.02
CA ALA A 41 -9.04 -14.24 -15.29
C ALA A 41 -7.59 -14.15 -15.77
N PHE A 42 -6.99 -12.95 -15.72
CA PHE A 42 -5.58 -12.73 -16.10
C PHE A 42 -4.60 -13.48 -15.18
N ALA A 43 -4.83 -13.47 -13.86
CA ALA A 43 -4.00 -14.20 -12.92
C ALA A 43 -4.09 -15.72 -13.17
N ALA A 44 -5.29 -16.25 -13.41
CA ALA A 44 -5.51 -17.65 -13.75
C ALA A 44 -4.77 -18.05 -15.03
N GLU A 45 -4.85 -17.22 -16.08
CA GLU A 45 -4.11 -17.45 -17.35
C GLU A 45 -2.60 -17.46 -17.12
N ASN A 46 -2.06 -16.52 -16.34
CA ASN A 46 -0.64 -16.49 -16.00
C ASN A 46 -0.19 -17.78 -15.30
N ILE A 47 -0.96 -18.23 -14.30
CA ILE A 47 -0.65 -19.47 -13.56
C ILE A 47 -0.67 -20.68 -14.48
N GLN A 48 -1.67 -20.81 -15.34
CA GLN A 48 -1.77 -21.91 -16.32
C GLN A 48 -0.61 -21.90 -17.32
N ASN A 49 -0.09 -20.73 -17.65
CA ASN A 49 1.08 -20.58 -18.51
C ASN A 49 2.42 -20.64 -17.75
N ASN A 50 2.41 -20.99 -16.45
CA ASN A 50 3.59 -21.01 -15.58
C ASN A 50 4.32 -19.65 -15.47
N ILE A 51 3.60 -18.56 -15.62
CA ILE A 51 4.13 -17.19 -15.43
C ILE A 51 4.00 -16.81 -13.96
N ILE A 52 5.13 -16.61 -13.30
CA ILE A 52 5.17 -16.17 -11.89
C ILE A 52 5.13 -14.65 -11.84
N VAL A 53 4.04 -14.10 -11.31
CA VAL A 53 3.90 -12.67 -11.03
C VAL A 53 4.22 -12.43 -9.55
N ARG A 54 5.16 -11.52 -9.27
CA ARG A 54 5.52 -11.10 -7.91
C ARG A 54 4.99 -9.71 -7.63
N ASN A 55 4.33 -9.55 -6.51
CA ASN A 55 3.87 -8.23 -6.05
C ASN A 55 4.94 -7.57 -5.18
N LYS A 56 5.70 -6.66 -5.77
CA LYS A 56 6.78 -5.96 -5.06
C LYS A 56 6.28 -4.96 -4.00
N LEU A 57 4.98 -4.67 -3.98
CA LEU A 57 4.35 -3.73 -3.05
C LEU A 57 3.57 -4.46 -1.94
N LEU A 58 3.73 -5.79 -1.84
CA LEU A 58 2.90 -6.64 -0.99
C LEU A 58 2.96 -6.22 0.49
N SER A 59 4.16 -5.97 1.01
CA SER A 59 4.38 -5.61 2.41
C SER A 59 3.74 -4.26 2.77
N GLU A 60 3.82 -3.28 1.88
CA GLU A 60 3.19 -1.98 2.07
C GLU A 60 1.67 -2.07 1.97
N ILE A 61 1.14 -2.87 1.02
CA ILE A 61 -0.30 -3.09 0.85
C ILE A 61 -0.87 -3.74 2.12
N GLU A 62 -0.23 -4.77 2.66
CA GLU A 62 -0.65 -5.47 3.88
C GLU A 62 -0.82 -4.52 5.07
N ILE A 63 0.08 -3.54 5.23
CA ILE A 63 -0.01 -2.57 6.31
C ILE A 63 -1.00 -1.44 5.99
N LEU A 64 -0.96 -0.91 4.76
CA LEU A 64 -1.78 0.23 4.35
C LEU A 64 -3.27 -0.12 4.28
N TYR A 65 -3.59 -1.32 3.81
CA TYR A 65 -4.94 -1.80 3.52
C TYR A 65 -5.24 -3.09 4.27
N SER A 66 -4.90 -3.12 5.57
CA SER A 66 -4.91 -4.36 6.38
C SER A 66 -6.27 -5.05 6.46
N GLU A 67 -7.38 -4.31 6.48
CA GLU A 67 -8.72 -4.89 6.47
C GLU A 67 -9.02 -5.55 5.12
N GLU A 68 -8.77 -4.83 4.03
CA GLU A 68 -8.97 -5.32 2.67
C GLU A 68 -8.00 -6.48 2.36
N PHE A 69 -6.79 -6.44 2.90
CA PHE A 69 -5.80 -7.51 2.73
C PHE A 69 -6.22 -8.81 3.44
N ALA A 70 -6.78 -8.73 4.64
CA ALA A 70 -7.32 -9.90 5.34
C ALA A 70 -8.45 -10.56 4.54
N ILE A 71 -9.33 -9.75 3.93
CA ILE A 71 -10.38 -10.25 3.03
C ILE A 71 -9.76 -10.89 1.77
N ALA A 72 -8.74 -10.26 1.22
CA ALA A 72 -8.06 -10.75 0.03
C ALA A 72 -7.31 -12.07 0.26
N GLN A 73 -6.78 -12.30 1.45
CA GLN A 73 -6.21 -13.60 1.83
C GLN A 73 -7.27 -14.72 1.76
N TRP A 74 -8.45 -14.47 2.36
CA TRP A 74 -9.58 -15.38 2.24
C TRP A 74 -9.97 -15.58 0.76
N ALA A 75 -9.98 -14.51 -0.04
CA ALA A 75 -10.33 -14.60 -1.47
C ALA A 75 -9.36 -15.49 -2.25
N VAL A 76 -8.05 -15.43 -1.98
CA VAL A 76 -7.05 -16.30 -2.60
C VAL A 76 -7.29 -17.76 -2.26
N GLU A 77 -7.62 -18.09 -1.01
CA GLU A 77 -7.97 -19.46 -0.59
C GLU A 77 -9.25 -19.92 -1.27
N TYR A 78 -10.28 -19.08 -1.31
CA TYR A 78 -11.55 -19.35 -1.99
C TYR A 78 -11.34 -19.63 -3.49
N LEU A 79 -10.60 -18.76 -4.18
CA LEU A 79 -10.29 -18.92 -5.61
C LEU A 79 -9.53 -20.22 -5.89
N THR A 80 -8.53 -20.52 -5.06
CA THR A 80 -7.73 -21.75 -5.20
C THR A 80 -8.59 -22.99 -5.08
N GLN A 81 -9.52 -23.03 -4.14
CA GLN A 81 -10.41 -24.16 -3.93
C GLN A 81 -11.50 -24.28 -5.01
N THR A 82 -12.10 -23.14 -5.39
CA THR A 82 -13.27 -23.11 -6.28
C THR A 82 -12.87 -23.30 -7.75
N LEU A 83 -11.75 -22.71 -8.16
CA LEU A 83 -11.28 -22.78 -9.56
C LEU A 83 -10.26 -23.90 -9.78
N GLU A 84 -9.79 -24.57 -8.72
CA GLU A 84 -8.72 -25.60 -8.76
C GLU A 84 -7.42 -25.07 -9.40
N ILE A 85 -7.13 -23.76 -9.20
CA ILE A 85 -5.94 -23.08 -9.69
C ILE A 85 -5.15 -22.55 -8.49
N PRO A 86 -3.84 -22.85 -8.36
CA PRO A 86 -3.04 -22.48 -7.18
C PRO A 86 -2.66 -20.98 -7.22
N PHE A 87 -3.59 -20.10 -6.84
CA PHE A 87 -3.31 -18.67 -6.71
C PHE A 87 -2.27 -18.43 -5.62
N SER A 88 -1.31 -17.56 -5.91
CA SER A 88 -0.24 -17.23 -4.98
C SER A 88 -0.67 -16.18 -3.96
N TYR A 89 0.07 -16.09 -2.85
CA TYR A 89 -0.12 -15.05 -1.83
C TYR A 89 0.06 -13.61 -2.40
N ASP A 90 0.86 -13.46 -3.44
CA ASP A 90 1.04 -12.18 -4.14
C ASP A 90 -0.28 -11.62 -4.69
N GLU A 91 -1.23 -12.48 -5.07
CA GLU A 91 -2.54 -12.08 -5.59
C GLU A 91 -3.41 -11.39 -4.52
N ALA A 92 -3.22 -11.71 -3.25
CA ALA A 92 -3.93 -11.02 -2.18
C ALA A 92 -3.67 -9.50 -2.19
N GLY A 93 -2.46 -9.07 -2.52
CA GLY A 93 -2.15 -7.65 -2.66
C GLY A 93 -2.95 -6.97 -3.77
N TYR A 94 -3.05 -7.60 -4.92
CA TYR A 94 -3.83 -7.04 -6.04
C TYR A 94 -5.33 -7.00 -5.73
N ILE A 95 -5.88 -8.06 -5.16
CA ILE A 95 -7.30 -8.12 -4.73
C ILE A 95 -7.57 -7.06 -3.67
N ALA A 96 -6.68 -6.86 -2.69
CA ALA A 96 -6.81 -5.83 -1.67
C ALA A 96 -6.88 -4.41 -2.27
N ILE A 97 -6.07 -4.12 -3.30
CA ILE A 97 -6.12 -2.85 -4.03
C ILE A 97 -7.48 -2.65 -4.71
N HIS A 98 -8.04 -3.69 -5.34
CA HIS A 98 -9.38 -3.62 -5.95
C HIS A 98 -10.45 -3.30 -4.90
N ILE A 99 -10.46 -4.00 -3.77
CA ILE A 99 -11.42 -3.79 -2.68
C ILE A 99 -11.26 -2.37 -2.11
N HIS A 100 -10.02 -1.93 -1.82
CA HIS A 100 -9.76 -0.60 -1.28
C HIS A 100 -10.20 0.52 -2.24
N SER A 101 -9.93 0.37 -3.53
CA SER A 101 -10.34 1.35 -4.53
C SER A 101 -11.88 1.47 -4.60
N ALA A 102 -12.59 0.35 -4.59
CA ALA A 102 -14.05 0.32 -4.62
C ALA A 102 -14.67 0.88 -3.32
N ARG A 103 -14.08 0.58 -2.16
CA ARG A 103 -14.46 1.12 -0.85
C ARG A 103 -14.34 2.65 -0.81
N SER A 104 -13.29 3.18 -1.44
CA SER A 104 -13.04 4.62 -1.57
C SER A 104 -13.91 5.30 -2.65
N GLY A 105 -14.88 4.61 -3.25
CA GLY A 105 -15.74 5.12 -4.32
C GLY A 105 -15.01 5.38 -5.64
N ARG A 106 -13.82 4.79 -5.83
CA ARG A 106 -13.02 4.95 -7.05
C ARG A 106 -13.46 3.94 -8.10
N THR A 107 -13.35 4.34 -9.37
CA THR A 107 -13.72 3.49 -10.52
C THR A 107 -12.54 2.70 -11.08
N ASP A 108 -11.33 3.02 -10.65
CA ASP A 108 -10.08 2.35 -11.04
C ASP A 108 -9.07 2.29 -9.87
N ASN A 109 -8.02 1.51 -10.05
CA ASN A 109 -6.99 1.26 -9.04
C ASN A 109 -5.81 2.24 -9.09
N SER A 110 -5.76 3.15 -10.06
CA SER A 110 -4.57 3.97 -10.35
C SER A 110 -4.13 4.81 -9.15
N LYS A 111 -5.09 5.40 -8.44
CA LYS A 111 -4.82 6.21 -7.26
C LYS A 111 -4.31 5.37 -6.09
N SER A 112 -4.90 4.22 -5.84
CA SER A 112 -4.48 3.29 -4.77
C SER A 112 -3.07 2.75 -5.04
N ILE A 113 -2.79 2.33 -6.28
CA ILE A 113 -1.45 1.89 -6.70
C ILE A 113 -0.43 3.02 -6.52
N ARG A 114 -0.78 4.25 -6.92
CA ARG A 114 0.10 5.41 -6.75
C ARG A 114 0.42 5.68 -5.28
N GLU A 115 -0.56 5.60 -4.39
CA GLU A 115 -0.36 5.77 -2.94
C GLU A 115 0.63 4.75 -2.38
N VAL A 116 0.45 3.47 -2.70
CA VAL A 116 1.36 2.40 -2.27
C VAL A 116 2.76 2.60 -2.87
N THR A 117 2.84 2.96 -4.16
CA THR A 117 4.14 3.22 -4.83
C THR A 117 4.91 4.36 -4.15
N ILE A 118 4.24 5.45 -3.77
CA ILE A 118 4.88 6.56 -3.05
C ILE A 118 5.47 6.06 -1.73
N VAL A 119 4.69 5.29 -0.97
CA VAL A 119 5.17 4.72 0.31
C VAL A 119 6.38 3.82 0.08
N SER A 120 6.30 2.90 -0.88
CA SER A 120 7.38 1.97 -1.20
C SER A 120 8.67 2.67 -1.63
N GLU A 121 8.60 3.71 -2.48
CA GLU A 121 9.78 4.48 -2.86
C GLU A 121 10.43 5.21 -1.69
N ILE A 122 9.63 5.76 -0.76
CA ILE A 122 10.14 6.38 0.46
C ILE A 122 10.84 5.35 1.34
N ILE A 123 10.21 4.20 1.56
CA ILE A 123 10.76 3.09 2.34
C ILE A 123 12.09 2.64 1.77
N HIS A 124 12.14 2.38 0.46
CA HIS A 124 13.36 1.94 -0.22
C HIS A 124 14.51 2.95 -0.10
N LEU A 125 14.22 4.26 -0.23
CA LEU A 125 15.23 5.29 -0.01
C LEU A 125 15.76 5.25 1.43
N ILE A 126 14.88 5.12 2.43
CA ILE A 126 15.27 5.06 3.84
C ILE A 126 16.12 3.82 4.13
N GLU A 127 15.75 2.66 3.59
CA GLU A 127 16.55 1.43 3.69
C GLU A 127 17.97 1.61 3.16
N GLN A 128 18.09 2.19 1.97
CA GLN A 128 19.39 2.44 1.35
C GLN A 128 20.24 3.39 2.18
N GLU A 129 19.65 4.48 2.66
CA GLU A 129 20.38 5.49 3.46
C GLU A 129 20.82 4.96 4.83
N LEU A 130 19.99 4.14 5.47
CA LEU A 130 20.31 3.54 6.74
C LEU A 130 21.15 2.26 6.60
N ALA A 131 21.24 1.66 5.41
CA ALA A 131 21.85 0.36 5.17
C ALA A 131 21.32 -0.72 6.14
N ILE A 132 20.00 -0.84 6.23
CA ILE A 132 19.28 -1.82 7.05
C ILE A 132 18.32 -2.64 6.18
N ASP A 133 17.96 -3.83 6.62
CA ASP A 133 16.78 -4.54 6.15
C ASP A 133 15.59 -4.10 7.01
N ILE A 134 14.69 -3.31 6.42
CA ILE A 134 13.55 -2.75 7.16
C ILE A 134 12.50 -3.82 7.50
N HIS A 135 12.52 -4.96 6.78
CA HIS A 135 11.63 -6.10 6.99
C HIS A 135 12.14 -7.10 8.03
N ASP A 136 13.35 -6.89 8.58
CA ASP A 136 13.85 -7.67 9.72
C ASP A 136 12.88 -7.53 10.91
N ASP A 137 12.58 -8.63 11.61
CA ASP A 137 11.63 -8.69 12.73
C ASP A 137 11.89 -7.61 13.80
N LYS A 138 13.17 -7.30 14.07
CA LYS A 138 13.56 -6.23 15.02
C LYS A 138 13.05 -4.84 14.60
N ASN A 139 12.82 -4.62 13.31
CA ASN A 139 12.36 -3.36 12.75
C ASN A 139 10.83 -3.28 12.61
N SER A 140 10.10 -4.40 12.72
CA SER A 140 8.69 -4.54 12.34
C SER A 140 7.77 -3.48 12.95
N LEU A 141 7.93 -3.16 14.25
CA LEU A 141 7.13 -2.12 14.92
C LEU A 141 7.45 -0.72 14.41
N SER A 142 8.73 -0.41 14.20
CA SER A 142 9.17 0.90 13.69
C SER A 142 8.77 1.09 12.23
N TYR A 143 8.85 0.01 11.45
CA TYR A 143 8.39 -0.04 10.07
C TYR A 143 6.87 0.22 9.97
N SER A 144 6.05 -0.53 10.72
CA SER A 144 4.60 -0.34 10.71
C SER A 144 4.19 1.08 11.11
N ARG A 145 4.89 1.69 12.09
CA ARG A 145 4.66 3.08 12.49
C ARG A 145 5.04 4.07 11.39
N LEU A 146 6.14 3.83 10.68
CA LEU A 146 6.55 4.66 9.56
C LEU A 146 5.52 4.58 8.42
N VAL A 147 5.11 3.37 8.00
CA VAL A 147 4.10 3.18 6.93
C VAL A 147 2.79 3.87 7.29
N ASN A 148 2.31 3.72 8.53
CA ASN A 148 1.09 4.41 8.98
C ASN A 148 1.24 5.93 9.01
N HIS A 149 2.43 6.46 9.39
CA HIS A 149 2.69 7.89 9.29
C HIS A 149 2.65 8.37 7.84
N LEU A 150 3.26 7.65 6.91
CA LEU A 150 3.26 7.96 5.48
C LEU A 150 1.85 7.92 4.88
N ARG A 151 1.02 6.95 5.29
CA ARG A 151 -0.40 6.91 4.90
C ARG A 151 -1.13 8.20 5.30
N LEU A 152 -0.98 8.62 6.56
CA LEU A 152 -1.60 9.85 7.06
C LEU A 152 -1.05 11.10 6.37
N PHE A 153 0.25 11.11 6.08
CA PHE A 153 0.89 12.19 5.32
C PHE A 153 0.29 12.32 3.92
N ILE A 154 0.19 11.21 3.16
CA ILE A 154 -0.39 11.21 1.81
C ILE A 154 -1.85 11.68 1.85
N HIS A 155 -2.63 11.20 2.81
CA HIS A 155 -4.02 11.62 2.97
C HIS A 155 -4.14 13.14 3.26
N ARG A 156 -3.34 13.68 4.19
CA ARG A 156 -3.30 15.13 4.47
C ARG A 156 -2.89 15.93 3.24
N PHE A 157 -1.87 15.47 2.54
CA PHE A 157 -1.39 16.12 1.32
C PHE A 157 -2.49 16.24 0.26
N GLN A 158 -3.26 15.17 0.03
CA GLN A 158 -4.37 15.17 -0.93
C GLN A 158 -5.50 16.16 -0.55
N GLN A 159 -5.64 16.47 0.74
CA GLN A 159 -6.63 17.43 1.25
C GLN A 159 -6.06 18.84 1.40
N ASN A 160 -4.82 19.11 0.96
CA ASN A 160 -4.09 20.35 1.23
C ASN A 160 -4.03 20.71 2.73
N GLN A 161 -3.98 19.69 3.58
CA GLN A 161 -3.79 19.82 5.02
C GLN A 161 -2.39 19.33 5.36
N TYR A 162 -1.73 20.01 6.30
CA TYR A 162 -0.39 19.63 6.72
C TYR A 162 -0.33 19.50 8.24
N ALA A 163 0.60 18.66 8.71
CA ALA A 163 0.85 18.58 10.14
C ALA A 163 1.38 19.93 10.65
N VAL A 164 0.94 20.28 11.84
CA VAL A 164 1.48 21.45 12.55
C VAL A 164 2.51 20.98 13.54
N LEU A 165 3.72 21.45 13.44
CA LEU A 165 4.80 21.22 14.39
C LEU A 165 5.31 22.59 14.87
N ASP A 166 5.42 22.73 16.17
CA ASP A 166 5.99 23.94 16.76
C ASP A 166 7.43 24.15 16.28
N GLU A 167 7.79 25.40 15.97
CA GLU A 167 9.09 25.75 15.39
C GLU A 167 10.25 25.38 16.36
N GLU A 168 10.04 25.56 17.67
CA GLU A 168 11.05 25.18 18.67
C GLU A 168 11.26 23.68 18.68
N ILE A 169 10.20 22.87 18.55
CA ILE A 169 10.29 21.41 18.47
C ILE A 169 11.00 21.01 17.17
N LEU A 170 10.69 21.65 16.05
CA LEU A 170 11.36 21.38 14.78
C LEU A 170 12.88 21.63 14.87
N GLU A 171 13.29 22.74 15.48
CA GLU A 171 14.70 23.04 15.68
C GLU A 171 15.41 22.02 16.61
N VAL A 172 14.72 21.56 17.65
CA VAL A 172 15.23 20.45 18.49
C VAL A 172 15.41 19.17 17.67
N VAL A 173 14.45 18.81 16.83
CA VAL A 173 14.54 17.64 15.97
C VAL A 173 15.71 17.76 14.99
N LYS A 174 15.83 18.88 14.29
CA LYS A 174 16.96 19.17 13.38
C LYS A 174 18.32 19.01 14.04
N LYS A 175 18.45 19.51 15.27
CA LYS A 175 19.71 19.46 16.02
C LYS A 175 19.99 18.07 16.59
N LYS A 176 18.98 17.43 17.18
CA LYS A 176 19.14 16.15 17.91
C LYS A 176 19.21 14.98 16.96
N TYR A 177 18.47 14.99 15.85
CA TYR A 177 18.34 13.92 14.88
C TYR A 177 18.84 14.36 13.49
N ALA A 178 19.98 15.04 13.45
CA ALA A 178 20.52 15.68 12.26
C ALA A 178 20.64 14.71 11.06
N GLU A 179 21.16 13.50 11.29
CA GLU A 179 21.31 12.48 10.23
C GLU A 179 19.93 12.08 9.67
N SER A 180 18.97 11.78 10.53
CA SER A 180 17.62 11.41 10.14
C SER A 180 16.88 12.56 9.45
N TYR A 181 17.17 13.81 9.84
CA TYR A 181 16.62 15.00 9.16
C TYR A 181 17.23 15.17 7.75
N GLU A 182 18.52 14.89 7.56
CA GLU A 182 19.12 14.89 6.22
C GLU A 182 18.49 13.82 5.31
N ILE A 183 18.19 12.62 5.84
CA ILE A 183 17.47 11.58 5.09
C ILE A 183 16.06 12.08 4.72
N SER A 184 15.34 12.72 5.66
CA SER A 184 14.00 13.26 5.36
C SER A 184 14.02 14.34 4.27
N LYS A 185 15.08 15.13 4.15
CA LYS A 185 15.27 16.06 3.03
C LYS A 185 15.48 15.34 1.70
N LYS A 186 16.16 14.19 1.68
CA LYS A 186 16.28 13.37 0.47
C LYS A 186 14.91 12.83 0.05
N VAL A 187 14.06 12.43 1.02
CA VAL A 187 12.67 12.06 0.74
C VAL A 187 11.88 13.23 0.16
N GLN A 188 12.04 14.46 0.68
CA GLN A 188 11.42 15.66 0.10
C GLN A 188 11.79 15.86 -1.38
N VAL A 189 13.08 15.69 -1.71
CA VAL A 189 13.57 15.80 -3.09
C VAL A 189 12.98 14.70 -3.99
N LEU A 190 12.92 13.46 -3.50
CA LEU A 190 12.29 12.34 -4.21
C LEU A 190 10.81 12.65 -4.51
N LEU A 191 10.05 13.08 -3.50
CA LEU A 191 8.62 13.37 -3.64
C LEU A 191 8.36 14.54 -4.60
N MET A 192 9.20 15.57 -4.57
CA MET A 192 9.09 16.67 -5.52
C MET A 192 9.39 16.22 -6.96
N ARG A 193 10.45 15.41 -7.15
CA ARG A 193 10.89 14.98 -8.49
C ARG A 193 9.90 14.01 -9.14
N ASN A 194 9.51 12.97 -8.40
CA ASN A 194 8.76 11.84 -8.97
C ASN A 194 7.25 12.07 -8.92
N PHE A 195 6.76 12.81 -7.93
CA PHE A 195 5.33 12.94 -7.66
C PHE A 195 4.81 14.37 -7.65
N HIS A 196 5.69 15.37 -7.74
CA HIS A 196 5.37 16.81 -7.67
C HIS A 196 4.76 17.23 -6.33
N TYR A 197 5.14 16.56 -5.24
CA TYR A 197 4.71 16.87 -3.88
C TYR A 197 5.66 17.86 -3.22
N GLN A 198 5.12 19.01 -2.79
CA GLN A 198 5.86 20.00 -1.97
C GLN A 198 5.62 19.66 -0.50
N VAL A 199 6.65 19.11 0.16
CA VAL A 199 6.58 18.67 1.55
C VAL A 199 7.06 19.78 2.47
N PRO A 200 6.23 20.27 3.42
CA PRO A 200 6.64 21.30 4.38
C PRO A 200 7.64 20.75 5.41
N ASN A 201 8.39 21.64 6.04
CA ASN A 201 9.44 21.28 7.01
C ASN A 201 8.88 20.56 8.25
N GLU A 202 7.65 20.85 8.64
CA GLU A 202 6.95 20.22 9.76
C GLU A 202 6.77 18.72 9.52
N GLU A 203 6.40 18.32 8.31
CA GLU A 203 6.29 16.91 7.93
C GLU A 203 7.68 16.24 7.91
N LEU A 204 8.74 16.97 7.50
CA LEU A 204 10.11 16.43 7.58
C LEU A 204 10.54 16.20 9.03
N GLY A 205 10.11 17.05 9.96
CA GLY A 205 10.35 16.87 11.39
C GLY A 205 9.72 15.58 11.90
N TYR A 206 8.46 15.32 11.59
CA TYR A 206 7.79 14.06 11.95
C TYR A 206 8.44 12.84 11.31
N LEU A 207 8.74 12.92 10.02
CA LEU A 207 9.41 11.84 9.30
C LEU A 207 10.79 11.52 9.92
N SER A 208 11.55 12.54 10.31
CA SER A 208 12.86 12.38 10.96
C SER A 208 12.77 11.58 12.26
N ILE A 209 11.71 11.77 13.05
CA ILE A 209 11.50 11.01 14.29
C ILE A 209 11.27 9.52 13.98
N HIS A 210 10.53 9.20 12.91
CA HIS A 210 10.31 7.82 12.49
C HIS A 210 11.59 7.17 11.94
N ILE A 211 12.36 7.89 11.14
CA ILE A 211 13.65 7.44 10.62
C ILE A 211 14.63 7.19 11.76
N GLU A 212 14.67 8.09 12.76
CA GLU A 212 15.56 7.91 13.92
C GLU A 212 15.24 6.64 14.72
N ARG A 213 13.96 6.29 14.87
CA ARG A 213 13.56 5.04 15.53
C ARG A 213 14.10 3.81 14.79
N LEU A 214 14.07 3.81 13.46
CA LEU A 214 14.67 2.74 12.66
C LEU A 214 16.19 2.72 12.79
N ARG A 215 16.84 3.89 12.81
CA ARG A 215 18.28 4.00 13.00
C ARG A 215 18.74 3.44 14.35
N MET A 216 17.93 3.61 15.39
CA MET A 216 18.24 3.11 16.73
C MET A 216 18.04 1.60 16.91
N THR A 217 17.43 0.91 15.96
CA THR A 217 17.30 -0.57 15.95
C THR A 217 18.47 -1.26 15.26
N LYS A 218 19.36 -0.49 14.64
CA LYS A 218 20.60 -0.95 13.97
C LYS A 218 21.71 -1.34 14.98
#